data_bd40336c4c70714e2d92667f6837b87d
#
_entry.id   bd40336c4c70714e2d92667f6837b87d
#
_cell.length_a   1.000
_cell.length_b   1.000
_cell.length_c   1.000
_cell.angle_alpha   90.00
_cell.angle_beta   90.00
_cell.angle_gamma   90.00
#
_symmetry.space_group_name_H-M   'P 1'
#
loop_
_entity.id
_entity.type
_entity.pdbx_description
1 polymer ?
#
loop_
_entity_poly.entity_id
_entity_poly.type
_entity_poly.pdbx_seq_one_letter_code
_entity_poly.pdbx_strand_id
1 'polypeptide(L)'
;MGEIIITIICSVIASSGFWTFVSKRRDNNNAAVKMLLGLGHVKIIDTCEKYIERGYIRQDEYDSLYNYLYLPYKELGGNGTAERMVNEVKKLPIRKE
;
A
#
# COMPACT_ATOMS: atom_id res chain seq x y z
N MET A 1 44.22 -18.67 2.30
CA MET A 1 43.32 -18.95 1.17
C MET A 1 41.90 -18.49 1.36
N GLY A 2 41.32 -18.65 2.56
CA GLY A 2 39.96 -18.18 2.83
C GLY A 2 39.78 -16.68 2.62
N GLU A 3 40.76 -15.87 2.97
CA GLU A 3 40.69 -14.41 2.81
C GLU A 3 40.65 -13.98 1.34
N ILE A 4 41.38 -14.68 0.46
CA ILE A 4 41.38 -14.39 -0.97
C ILE A 4 40.01 -14.73 -1.57
N ILE A 5 39.40 -15.82 -1.15
CA ILE A 5 38.07 -16.24 -1.62
C ILE A 5 37.03 -15.22 -1.19
N ILE A 6 37.07 -14.75 0.06
CA ILE A 6 36.16 -13.74 0.59
C ILE A 6 36.31 -12.42 -0.18
N THR A 7 37.55 -12.00 -0.47
CA THR A 7 37.82 -10.80 -1.25
C THR A 7 37.25 -10.90 -2.66
N ILE A 8 37.40 -12.05 -3.31
CA ILE A 8 36.86 -12.29 -4.67
C ILE A 8 35.33 -12.24 -4.64
N ILE A 9 34.69 -12.87 -3.66
CA ILE A 9 33.24 -12.85 -3.50
C ILE A 9 32.74 -11.43 -3.27
N CYS A 10 33.39 -10.65 -2.41
CA CYS A 10 33.04 -9.25 -2.16
C CYS A 10 33.17 -8.41 -3.44
N SER A 11 34.23 -8.65 -4.24
CA SER A 11 34.42 -7.94 -5.50
C SER A 11 33.33 -8.27 -6.52
N VAL A 12 32.90 -9.52 -6.60
CA VAL A 12 31.79 -9.93 -7.47
C VAL A 12 30.48 -9.29 -7.01
N ILE A 13 30.22 -9.26 -5.71
CA ILE A 13 29.01 -8.62 -5.14
C ILE A 13 29.01 -7.13 -5.43
N ALA A 14 30.17 -6.47 -5.34
CA ALA A 14 30.31 -5.05 -5.64
C ALA A 14 30.36 -4.74 -7.15
N SER A 15 30.30 -5.76 -8.00
CA SER A 15 30.34 -5.58 -9.45
C SER A 15 29.03 -5.06 -10.01
N SER A 16 29.06 -4.65 -11.29
CA SER A 16 27.89 -4.11 -11.99
C SER A 16 26.68 -5.05 -12.02
N GLY A 17 26.92 -6.37 -11.98
CA GLY A 17 25.85 -7.36 -11.97
C GLY A 17 24.97 -7.28 -10.71
N PHE A 18 25.58 -7.04 -9.55
CA PHE A 18 24.86 -6.89 -8.30
C PHE A 18 23.98 -5.63 -8.32
N TRP A 19 24.54 -4.52 -8.78
CA TRP A 19 23.80 -3.25 -8.88
C TRP A 19 22.62 -3.37 -9.84
N THR A 20 22.80 -4.06 -10.97
CA THR A 20 21.71 -4.30 -11.91
C THR A 20 20.61 -5.12 -11.25
N PHE A 21 20.96 -6.14 -10.47
CA PHE A 21 19.99 -6.96 -9.75
C PHE A 21 19.21 -6.13 -8.73
N VAL A 22 19.90 -5.29 -7.95
CA VAL A 22 19.26 -4.43 -6.96
C VAL A 22 18.34 -3.40 -7.62
N SER A 23 18.77 -2.78 -8.71
CA SER A 23 17.97 -1.82 -9.46
C SER A 23 16.70 -2.47 -10.02
N LYS A 24 16.84 -3.67 -10.60
CA LYS A 24 15.71 -4.43 -11.14
C LYS A 24 14.71 -4.78 -10.05
N ARG A 25 15.20 -5.14 -8.87
CA ARG A 25 14.34 -5.44 -7.73
C ARG A 25 13.59 -4.20 -7.24
N ARG A 26 14.24 -3.05 -7.23
CA ARG A 26 13.61 -1.77 -6.88
C ARG A 26 12.50 -1.41 -7.86
N ASP A 27 12.75 -1.58 -9.16
CA ASP A 27 11.76 -1.30 -10.20
C ASP A 27 10.54 -2.19 -10.05
N ASN A 28 10.74 -3.49 -9.76
CA ASN A 28 9.66 -4.42 -9.51
C ASN A 28 8.86 -4.04 -8.26
N ASN A 29 9.52 -3.62 -7.19
CA ASN A 29 8.86 -3.17 -5.96
C ASN A 29 8.05 -1.90 -6.22
N ASN A 30 8.58 -0.95 -7.02
CA ASN A 30 7.86 0.27 -7.37
C ASN A 30 6.62 -0.03 -8.19
N ALA A 31 6.70 -0.96 -9.15
CA ALA A 31 5.56 -1.38 -9.94
C ALA A 31 4.49 -2.06 -9.08
N ALA A 32 4.92 -2.93 -8.16
CA ALA A 32 4.01 -3.60 -7.23
C ALA A 32 3.33 -2.59 -6.30
N VAL A 33 4.07 -1.61 -5.78
CA VAL A 33 3.52 -0.55 -4.93
C VAL A 33 2.49 0.28 -5.70
N LYS A 34 2.78 0.65 -6.94
CA LYS A 34 1.85 1.40 -7.79
C LYS A 34 0.57 0.61 -8.04
N MET A 35 0.69 -0.69 -8.28
CA MET A 35 -0.46 -1.56 -8.48
C MET A 35 -1.29 -1.67 -7.22
N LEU A 36 -0.64 -1.85 -6.06
CA LEU A 36 -1.33 -1.90 -4.77
C LEU A 36 -2.04 -0.58 -4.45
N LEU A 37 -1.40 0.56 -4.75
CA LEU A 37 -2.02 1.87 -4.58
C LEU A 37 -3.24 2.02 -5.48
N GLY A 38 -3.14 1.58 -6.73
CA GLY A 38 -4.27 1.61 -7.66
C GLY A 38 -5.43 0.74 -7.21
N LEU A 39 -5.15 -0.50 -6.81
CA LEU A 39 -6.16 -1.41 -6.29
C LEU A 39 -6.79 -0.89 -5.01
N GLY A 40 -5.96 -0.37 -4.09
CA GLY A 40 -6.42 0.22 -2.84
C GLY A 40 -7.30 1.42 -3.08
N HIS A 41 -6.91 2.30 -4.00
CA HIS A 41 -7.68 3.47 -4.39
C HIS A 41 -9.08 3.09 -4.88
N VAL A 42 -9.15 2.18 -5.85
CA VAL A 42 -10.43 1.70 -6.40
C VAL A 42 -11.27 1.05 -5.31
N LYS A 43 -10.67 0.20 -4.49
CA LYS A 43 -11.39 -0.51 -3.42
C LYS A 43 -11.92 0.45 -2.35
N ILE A 44 -11.13 1.44 -1.95
CA ILE A 44 -11.55 2.42 -0.94
C ILE A 44 -12.72 3.25 -1.48
N ILE A 45 -12.60 3.76 -2.70
CA ILE A 45 -13.65 4.58 -3.31
C ILE A 45 -14.93 3.79 -3.48
N ASP A 46 -14.84 2.58 -4.03
CA ASP A 46 -15.99 1.71 -4.25
C ASP A 46 -16.70 1.37 -2.92
N THR A 47 -15.93 1.03 -1.90
CA THR A 47 -16.45 0.71 -0.57
C THR A 47 -17.11 1.92 0.08
N CYS A 48 -16.46 3.09 -0.02
CA CYS A 48 -17.01 4.34 0.54
C CYS A 48 -18.31 4.74 -0.16
N GLU A 49 -18.37 4.65 -1.49
CA GLU A 49 -19.58 4.95 -2.25
C GLU A 49 -20.74 4.05 -1.82
N LYS A 50 -20.46 2.76 -1.62
CA LYS A 50 -21.45 1.81 -1.14
C LYS A 50 -22.05 2.22 0.20
N TYR A 51 -21.20 2.62 1.13
CA TYR A 51 -21.66 3.05 2.46
C TYR A 51 -22.42 4.38 2.41
N ILE A 52 -21.95 5.32 1.61
CA ILE A 52 -22.60 6.62 1.43
C ILE A 52 -23.99 6.44 0.81
N GLU A 53 -24.14 5.59 -0.20
CA GLU A 53 -25.43 5.29 -0.81
C GLU A 53 -26.38 4.62 0.17
N ARG A 54 -25.86 3.73 1.02
CA ARG A 54 -26.65 3.06 2.05
C ARG A 54 -27.08 4.02 3.15
N GLY A 55 -26.27 5.06 3.41
CA GLY A 55 -26.59 6.10 4.39
C GLY A 55 -26.16 5.82 5.83
N TYR A 56 -25.49 4.71 6.08
CA TYR A 56 -24.95 4.38 7.39
C TYR A 56 -23.77 3.42 7.26
N ILE A 57 -23.00 3.29 8.34
CA ILE A 57 -21.89 2.33 8.41
C ILE A 57 -21.92 1.65 9.77
N ARG A 58 -21.54 0.37 9.81
CA ARG A 58 -21.40 -0.35 11.07
C ARG A 58 -19.99 -0.13 11.62
N GLN A 59 -19.83 -0.28 12.93
CA GLN A 59 -18.54 -0.06 13.58
C GLN A 59 -17.46 -0.99 13.04
N ASP A 60 -17.78 -2.26 12.84
CA ASP A 60 -16.83 -3.23 12.30
C ASP A 60 -16.44 -2.91 10.85
N GLU A 61 -17.38 -2.41 10.06
CA GLU A 61 -17.13 -1.97 8.70
C GLU A 61 -16.20 -0.75 8.66
N TYR A 62 -16.43 0.21 9.54
CA TYR A 62 -15.59 1.40 9.65
C TYR A 62 -14.17 1.03 10.08
N ASP A 63 -14.04 0.16 11.09
CA ASP A 63 -12.73 -0.28 11.56
C ASP A 63 -11.95 -1.01 10.45
N SER A 64 -12.63 -1.86 9.68
CA SER A 64 -12.01 -2.56 8.56
C SER A 64 -11.58 -1.59 7.46
N LEU A 65 -12.44 -0.64 7.10
CA LEU A 65 -12.12 0.36 6.08
C LEU A 65 -10.92 1.20 6.50
N TYR A 66 -10.95 1.71 7.72
CA TYR A 66 -9.91 2.63 8.20
C TYR A 66 -8.59 1.92 8.44
N ASN A 67 -8.59 0.81 9.18
CA ASN A 67 -7.37 0.15 9.63
C ASN A 67 -6.74 -0.75 8.56
N TYR A 68 -7.54 -1.41 7.74
CA TYR A 68 -7.03 -2.41 6.78
C TYR A 68 -6.93 -1.90 5.35
N LEU A 69 -7.65 -0.85 4.99
CA LEU A 69 -7.59 -0.27 3.65
C LEU A 69 -6.94 1.11 3.65
N TYR A 70 -7.48 2.03 4.43
CA TYR A 70 -7.07 3.43 4.35
C TYR A 70 -5.68 3.67 4.93
N LEU A 71 -5.38 3.19 6.14
CA LEU A 71 -4.07 3.42 6.76
C LEU A 71 -2.91 2.85 5.95
N PRO A 72 -2.97 1.57 5.50
CA PRO A 72 -1.91 1.06 4.63
C PRO A 72 -1.79 1.82 3.32
N TYR A 73 -2.91 2.25 2.72
CA TYR A 73 -2.91 3.05 1.51
C TYR A 73 -2.20 4.39 1.73
N LYS A 74 -2.48 5.04 2.83
CA LYS A 74 -1.83 6.31 3.20
C LYS A 74 -0.34 6.12 3.43
N GLU A 75 0.05 5.06 4.13
CA GLU A 75 1.46 4.73 4.38
C GLU A 75 2.25 4.49 3.10
N LEU A 76 1.61 3.93 2.08
CA LEU A 76 2.22 3.71 0.77
C LEU A 76 2.31 4.99 -0.08
N GLY A 77 1.74 6.09 0.39
CA GLY A 77 1.77 7.36 -0.32
C GLY A 77 0.53 7.64 -1.17
N GLY A 78 -0.62 7.11 -0.76
CA GLY A 78 -1.89 7.31 -1.47
C GLY A 78 -2.34 8.77 -1.49
N ASN A 79 -3.17 9.11 -2.47
CA ASN A 79 -3.58 10.50 -2.70
C ASN A 79 -4.80 10.92 -1.88
N GLY A 80 -5.15 12.22 -1.97
CA GLY A 80 -6.20 12.82 -1.16
C GLY A 80 -7.63 12.50 -1.57
N THR A 81 -7.87 11.88 -2.73
CA THR A 81 -9.22 11.51 -3.16
C THR A 81 -9.81 10.44 -2.23
N ALA A 82 -9.01 9.42 -1.93
CA ALA A 82 -9.43 8.38 -0.99
C ALA A 82 -9.67 8.96 0.41
N GLU A 83 -8.84 9.91 0.83
CA GLU A 83 -8.99 10.60 2.11
C GLU A 83 -10.32 11.35 2.18
N ARG A 84 -10.69 12.05 1.12
CA ARG A 84 -12.00 12.73 1.04
C ARG A 84 -13.16 11.77 1.20
N MET A 85 -13.09 10.64 0.50
CA MET A 85 -14.16 9.64 0.56
C MET A 85 -14.27 9.03 1.96
N VAL A 86 -13.15 8.75 2.61
CA VAL A 86 -13.15 8.25 3.98
C VAL A 86 -13.73 9.30 4.94
N ASN A 87 -13.40 10.58 4.74
CA ASN A 87 -13.95 11.66 5.55
C ASN A 87 -15.46 11.79 5.37
N GLU A 88 -15.99 11.57 4.18
CA GLU A 88 -17.43 11.54 3.95
C GLU A 88 -18.09 10.37 4.68
N VAL A 89 -17.44 9.20 4.69
CA VAL A 89 -17.91 8.03 5.42
C VAL A 89 -17.94 8.30 6.93
N LYS A 90 -16.96 9.06 7.45
CA LYS A 90 -16.91 9.42 8.86
C LYS A 90 -18.13 10.22 9.32
N LYS A 91 -18.79 10.92 8.42
CA LYS A 91 -19.99 11.71 8.71
C LYS A 91 -21.26 10.85 8.80
N LEU A 92 -21.20 9.60 8.35
CA LEU A 92 -22.33 8.71 8.37
C LEU A 92 -22.64 8.24 9.80
N PRO A 93 -23.94 8.02 10.12
CA PRO A 93 -24.28 7.45 11.42
C PRO A 93 -23.72 6.01 11.53
N ILE A 94 -23.19 5.71 12.70
CA ILE A 94 -22.64 4.38 13.00
C ILE A 94 -23.73 3.55 13.66
N ARG A 95 -24.05 2.42 13.04
CA ARG A 95 -25.01 1.46 13.60
C ARG A 95 -24.27 0.33 14.30
N LYS A 96 -24.71 0.01 15.50
CA LYS A 96 -24.19 -1.12 16.27
C LYS A 96 -25.00 -2.36 15.93
N GLU A 97 -24.39 -3.26 15.14
CA GLU A 97 -24.96 -4.60 14.92
C GLU A 97 -23.87 -5.57 14.53
#